data_111cc5c9bde183b928fae119b8a0d2e5
#
_entry.id   111cc5c9bde183b928fae119b8a0d2e5
#
_cell.length_a   1.000
_cell.length_b   1.000
_cell.length_c   1.000
_cell.angle_alpha   90.00
_cell.angle_beta   90.00
_cell.angle_gamma   90.00
#
_symmetry.space_group_name_H-M   'P 1'
#
loop_
_entity.id
_entity.type
_entity.pdbx_description
1 polymer ?
#
loop_
_entity_poly.entity_id
_entity_poly.type
_entity_poly.pdbx_seq_one_letter_code
_entity_poly.pdbx_strand_id
1 'polypeptide(L)'
;HRVQSVEELIELTENYRSQLNAITSFDDRIAELEGEKKKLYAEVLRQAEKLTALRTQSARHIESQMESLLIPLGMPNVRFAVELTPRKEPDSKGMDSVTFLFSANKNGTLQNVASIASGGEIAASCFHSSHDCRSRQTADHHLR
;
A
#
# COMPACT_ATOMS: atom_id res chain seq x y z
N HIS A 1 -18.83 -50.73 -18.57
CA HIS A 1 -18.03 -51.66 -17.74
C HIS A 1 -18.70 -53.03 -17.78
N ARG A 2 -18.03 -54.06 -18.30
CA ARG A 2 -18.48 -55.45 -18.24
C ARG A 2 -17.89 -56.04 -16.97
N VAL A 3 -18.68 -56.09 -15.91
CA VAL A 3 -18.33 -56.79 -14.66
C VAL A 3 -18.71 -58.26 -14.82
N GLN A 4 -17.79 -59.17 -14.56
CA GLN A 4 -17.99 -60.60 -14.81
C GLN A 4 -18.18 -61.42 -13.52
N SER A 5 -17.94 -60.79 -12.33
CA SER A 5 -18.14 -61.49 -11.06
C SER A 5 -18.77 -60.54 -10.01
N VAL A 6 -19.31 -61.14 -8.93
CA VAL A 6 -19.86 -60.38 -7.78
C VAL A 6 -18.76 -59.65 -7.04
N GLU A 7 -17.59 -60.25 -6.94
CA GLU A 7 -16.41 -59.68 -6.29
C GLU A 7 -15.95 -58.40 -6.99
N GLU A 8 -15.90 -58.39 -8.33
CA GLU A 8 -15.59 -57.19 -9.11
C GLU A 8 -16.62 -56.07 -8.92
N LEU A 9 -17.90 -56.40 -8.73
CA LEU A 9 -18.96 -55.44 -8.40
C LEU A 9 -18.75 -54.79 -7.05
N ILE A 10 -18.35 -55.59 -6.05
CA ILE A 10 -18.07 -55.08 -4.70
C ILE A 10 -16.88 -54.12 -4.74
N GLU A 11 -15.78 -54.54 -5.38
CA GLU A 11 -14.58 -53.70 -5.51
C GLU A 11 -14.86 -52.39 -6.26
N LEU A 12 -15.62 -52.45 -7.34
CA LEU A 12 -16.04 -51.27 -8.08
C LEU A 12 -16.90 -50.33 -7.24
N THR A 13 -17.81 -50.89 -6.43
CA THR A 13 -18.67 -50.11 -5.54
C THR A 13 -17.84 -49.43 -4.44
N GLU A 14 -16.90 -50.13 -3.86
CA GLU A 14 -16.00 -49.53 -2.84
C GLU A 14 -15.11 -48.42 -3.42
N ASN A 15 -14.61 -48.63 -4.65
CA ASN A 15 -13.82 -47.63 -5.35
C ASN A 15 -14.65 -46.36 -5.60
N TYR A 16 -15.89 -46.45 -6.13
CA TYR A 16 -16.72 -45.32 -6.34
C TYR A 16 -17.15 -44.63 -5.03
N ARG A 17 -17.39 -45.40 -3.97
CA ARG A 17 -17.69 -44.83 -2.64
C ARG A 17 -16.50 -44.06 -2.09
N SER A 18 -15.27 -44.60 -2.25
CA SER A 18 -14.05 -43.90 -1.89
C SER A 18 -13.85 -42.59 -2.66
N GLN A 19 -14.08 -42.63 -3.99
CA GLN A 19 -14.02 -41.44 -4.83
C GLN A 19 -15.07 -40.38 -4.45
N LEU A 20 -16.31 -40.79 -4.15
CA LEU A 20 -17.35 -39.88 -3.66
C LEU A 20 -16.99 -39.22 -2.33
N ASN A 21 -16.47 -40.02 -1.38
CA ASN A 21 -16.03 -39.48 -0.11
C ASN A 21 -14.86 -38.48 -0.27
N ALA A 22 -13.92 -38.75 -1.19
CA ALA A 22 -12.85 -37.81 -1.51
C ALA A 22 -13.38 -36.49 -2.08
N ILE A 23 -14.35 -36.55 -3.00
CA ILE A 23 -14.99 -35.37 -3.60
C ILE A 23 -15.68 -34.53 -2.50
N THR A 24 -16.46 -35.17 -1.63
CA THR A 24 -17.16 -34.49 -0.53
C THR A 24 -16.16 -33.79 0.41
N SER A 25 -15.05 -34.47 0.74
CA SER A 25 -14.00 -33.89 1.59
C SER A 25 -13.28 -32.70 0.92
N PHE A 26 -13.18 -32.67 -0.40
CA PHE A 26 -12.63 -31.52 -1.12
C PHE A 26 -13.61 -30.34 -1.10
N ASP A 27 -14.91 -30.58 -1.26
CA ASP A 27 -15.93 -29.54 -1.19
C ASP A 27 -15.94 -28.88 0.21
N ASP A 28 -15.89 -29.68 1.26
CA ASP A 28 -15.78 -29.19 2.64
C ASP A 28 -14.51 -28.34 2.85
N ARG A 29 -13.38 -28.80 2.30
CA ARG A 29 -12.11 -28.08 2.40
C ARG A 29 -12.12 -26.76 1.61
N ILE A 30 -12.75 -26.73 0.45
CA ILE A 30 -12.94 -25.51 -0.35
C ILE A 30 -13.77 -24.50 0.45
N ALA A 31 -14.91 -24.92 1.02
CA ALA A 31 -15.77 -24.07 1.82
C ALA A 31 -15.02 -23.48 3.05
N GLU A 32 -14.21 -24.30 3.73
CA GLU A 32 -13.36 -23.85 4.84
C GLU A 32 -12.37 -22.77 4.39
N LEU A 33 -11.62 -23.04 3.31
CA LEU A 33 -10.62 -22.13 2.76
C LEU A 33 -11.24 -20.81 2.26
N GLU A 34 -12.42 -20.86 1.65
CA GLU A 34 -13.17 -19.67 1.26
C GLU A 34 -13.58 -18.85 2.48
N GLY A 35 -13.99 -19.50 3.56
CA GLY A 35 -14.29 -18.87 4.82
C GLY A 35 -13.09 -18.19 5.46
N GLU A 36 -11.94 -18.86 5.48
CA GLU A 36 -10.68 -18.31 5.95
C GLU A 36 -10.22 -17.12 5.10
N LYS A 37 -10.25 -17.27 3.77
CA LYS A 37 -9.93 -16.20 2.81
C LYS A 37 -10.76 -14.95 3.07
N LYS A 38 -12.07 -15.11 3.28
CA LYS A 38 -12.98 -14.00 3.56
C LYS A 38 -12.64 -13.29 4.87
N LYS A 39 -12.31 -14.03 5.92
CA LYS A 39 -11.88 -13.47 7.21
C LYS A 39 -10.57 -12.69 7.09
N LEU A 40 -9.56 -13.29 6.44
CA LEU A 40 -8.27 -12.66 6.23
C LEU A 40 -8.38 -11.41 5.36
N TYR A 41 -9.20 -11.44 4.32
CA TYR A 41 -9.43 -10.29 3.46
C TYR A 41 -10.10 -9.13 4.21
N ALA A 42 -11.06 -9.41 5.08
CA ALA A 42 -11.67 -8.40 5.93
C ALA A 42 -10.65 -7.76 6.89
N GLU A 43 -9.74 -8.56 7.44
CA GLU A 43 -8.65 -8.05 8.28
C GLU A 43 -7.67 -7.17 7.50
N VAL A 44 -7.30 -7.56 6.27
CA VAL A 44 -6.46 -6.75 5.37
C VAL A 44 -7.12 -5.40 5.10
N LEU A 45 -8.42 -5.37 4.78
CA LEU A 45 -9.15 -4.13 4.57
C LEU A 45 -9.12 -3.22 5.80
N ARG A 46 -9.37 -3.80 6.98
CA ARG A 46 -9.32 -3.06 8.25
C ARG A 46 -7.95 -2.43 8.53
N GLN A 47 -6.87 -3.14 8.23
CA GLN A 47 -5.52 -2.62 8.40
C GLN A 47 -5.20 -1.55 7.33
N ALA A 48 -5.66 -1.75 6.10
CA ALA A 48 -5.51 -0.76 5.03
C ALA A 48 -6.22 0.56 5.37
N GLU A 49 -7.44 0.52 5.90
CA GLU A 49 -8.16 1.71 6.36
C GLU A 49 -7.41 2.48 7.45
N LYS A 50 -6.83 1.78 8.43
CA LYS A 50 -5.99 2.40 9.46
C LYS A 50 -4.76 3.08 8.84
N LEU A 51 -4.13 2.42 7.86
CA LEU A 51 -2.98 2.97 7.16
C LEU A 51 -3.36 4.23 6.37
N THR A 52 -4.51 4.24 5.70
CA THR A 52 -5.05 5.41 4.99
C THR A 52 -5.27 6.58 5.95
N ALA A 53 -5.86 6.33 7.13
CA ALA A 53 -6.08 7.36 8.13
C ALA A 53 -4.75 7.97 8.63
N LEU A 54 -3.76 7.14 8.93
CA LEU A 54 -2.42 7.60 9.34
C LEU A 54 -1.72 8.39 8.22
N ARG A 55 -1.83 7.94 6.97
CA ARG A 55 -1.29 8.65 5.81
C ARG A 55 -1.93 10.02 5.62
N THR A 56 -3.25 10.10 5.77
CA THR A 56 -3.98 11.36 5.66
C THR A 56 -3.54 12.36 6.74
N GLN A 57 -3.33 11.90 7.96
CA GLN A 57 -2.82 12.74 9.04
C GLN A 57 -1.38 13.19 8.77
N SER A 58 -0.51 12.26 8.37
CA SER A 58 0.89 12.55 8.06
C SER A 58 1.04 13.45 6.85
N ALA A 59 0.18 13.31 5.84
CA ALA A 59 0.16 14.15 4.65
C ALA A 59 0.01 15.64 5.01
N ARG A 60 -0.97 15.97 5.85
CA ARG A 60 -1.18 17.36 6.32
C ARG A 60 0.03 17.92 7.06
N HIS A 61 0.68 17.09 7.86
CA HIS A 61 1.89 17.49 8.58
C HIS A 61 3.06 17.75 7.63
N ILE A 62 3.26 16.88 6.66
CA ILE A 62 4.29 17.02 5.62
C ILE A 62 4.04 18.27 4.78
N GLU A 63 2.81 18.52 4.35
CA GLU A 63 2.43 19.71 3.58
C GLU A 63 2.82 20.99 4.33
N SER A 64 2.41 21.10 5.59
CA SER A 64 2.73 22.27 6.43
C SER A 64 4.23 22.44 6.67
N GLN A 65 4.96 21.35 6.91
CA GLN A 65 6.41 21.40 7.09
C GLN A 65 7.14 21.79 5.82
N MET A 66 6.75 21.24 4.67
CA MET A 66 7.36 21.57 3.39
C MET A 66 7.17 23.03 3.02
N GLU A 67 5.98 23.60 3.19
CA GLU A 67 5.74 25.02 2.98
C GLU A 67 6.60 25.88 3.91
N SER A 68 6.68 25.53 5.19
CA SER A 68 7.49 26.25 6.17
C SER A 68 8.99 26.25 5.85
N LEU A 69 9.48 25.16 5.23
CA LEU A 69 10.88 25.03 4.84
C LEU A 69 11.19 25.77 3.53
N LEU A 70 10.25 25.82 2.59
CA LEU A 70 10.46 26.37 1.26
C LEU A 70 10.28 27.89 1.21
N ILE A 71 9.44 28.48 2.07
CA ILE A 71 9.25 29.94 2.16
C ILE A 71 10.55 30.69 2.45
N PRO A 72 11.39 30.31 3.44
CA PRO A 72 12.68 30.98 3.70
C PRO A 72 13.70 30.80 2.59
N LEU A 73 13.55 29.79 1.73
CA LEU A 73 14.41 29.50 0.58
C LEU A 73 14.06 30.35 -0.66
N GLY A 74 13.20 31.37 -0.50
CA GLY A 74 12.84 32.30 -1.58
C GLY A 74 11.61 31.86 -2.39
N MET A 75 10.82 30.91 -1.88
CA MET A 75 9.58 30.44 -2.51
C MET A 75 8.33 30.80 -1.68
N PRO A 76 7.98 32.12 -1.54
CA PRO A 76 6.91 32.56 -0.66
C PRO A 76 5.51 32.14 -1.14
N ASN A 77 5.39 31.75 -2.39
CA ASN A 77 4.13 31.34 -3.02
C ASN A 77 4.07 29.85 -3.36
N VAL A 78 4.93 29.06 -2.72
CA VAL A 78 4.98 27.61 -2.92
C VAL A 78 3.69 26.94 -2.44
N ARG A 79 3.30 25.90 -3.17
CA ARG A 79 2.25 24.96 -2.76
C ARG A 79 2.79 23.55 -2.84
N PHE A 80 2.62 22.82 -1.76
CA PHE A 80 2.93 21.40 -1.68
C PHE A 80 1.68 20.62 -1.27
N ALA A 81 1.37 19.54 -1.94
CA ALA A 81 0.22 18.72 -1.64
C ALA A 81 0.57 17.23 -1.73
N VAL A 82 -0.05 16.43 -0.87
CA VAL A 82 0.05 14.98 -0.88
C VAL A 82 -1.28 14.39 -1.29
N GLU A 83 -1.35 13.88 -2.50
CA GLU A 83 -2.55 13.24 -3.02
C GLU A 83 -2.58 11.76 -2.67
N LEU A 84 -3.69 11.33 -2.07
CA LEU A 84 -3.97 9.93 -1.74
C LEU A 84 -5.09 9.44 -2.67
N THR A 85 -4.75 8.61 -3.64
CA THR A 85 -5.73 8.04 -4.59
C THR A 85 -6.05 6.61 -4.16
N PRO A 86 -7.32 6.30 -3.83
CA PRO A 86 -7.70 4.95 -3.43
C PRO A 86 -7.58 3.97 -4.60
N ARG A 87 -7.15 2.74 -4.30
CA ARG A 87 -7.09 1.62 -5.25
C ARG A 87 -8.28 0.70 -5.04
N LYS A 88 -8.60 -0.07 -6.08
CA LYS A 88 -9.71 -1.04 -6.03
C LYS A 88 -9.39 -2.24 -5.14
N GLU A 89 -8.13 -2.66 -5.10
CA GLU A 89 -7.66 -3.82 -4.35
C GLU A 89 -6.43 -3.46 -3.52
N PRO A 90 -6.32 -4.02 -2.30
CA PRO A 90 -5.13 -3.83 -1.46
C PRO A 90 -3.92 -4.56 -2.05
N ASP A 91 -2.76 -3.93 -1.96
CA ASP A 91 -1.47 -4.54 -2.25
C ASP A 91 -0.59 -4.58 -0.98
N SER A 92 0.69 -5.00 -1.14
CA SER A 92 1.66 -5.02 -0.04
C SER A 92 1.92 -3.64 0.59
N LYS A 93 1.48 -2.55 -0.05
CA LYS A 93 1.62 -1.16 0.40
C LYS A 93 0.30 -0.55 0.89
N GLY A 94 -0.79 -1.32 0.93
CA GLY A 94 -2.12 -0.86 1.35
C GLY A 94 -3.05 -0.54 0.18
N MET A 95 -4.07 0.28 0.43
CA MET A 95 -5.11 0.60 -0.56
C MET A 95 -4.93 1.97 -1.23
N ASP A 96 -3.85 2.70 -0.94
CA ASP A 96 -3.65 4.04 -1.45
C ASP A 96 -2.43 4.13 -2.37
N SER A 97 -2.56 4.92 -3.42
CA SER A 97 -1.44 5.47 -4.17
C SER A 97 -1.13 6.86 -3.62
N VAL A 98 0.11 7.10 -3.24
CA VAL A 98 0.57 8.40 -2.70
C VAL A 98 1.31 9.13 -3.79
N THR A 99 0.89 10.35 -4.08
CA THR A 99 1.54 11.23 -5.07
C THR A 99 1.88 12.57 -4.41
N PHE A 100 3.13 12.97 -4.51
CA PHE A 100 3.58 14.28 -4.06
C PHE A 100 3.47 15.29 -5.20
N LEU A 101 2.77 16.39 -4.93
CA LEU A 101 2.51 17.45 -5.88
C LEU A 101 3.15 18.77 -5.41
N PHE A 102 3.69 19.51 -6.33
CA PHE A 102 4.40 20.76 -6.07
C PHE A 102 4.04 21.83 -7.10
N SER A 103 3.98 23.09 -6.65
CA SER A 103 3.94 24.27 -7.50
C SER A 103 4.73 25.41 -6.85
N ALA A 104 5.61 26.04 -7.61
CA ALA A 104 6.38 27.22 -7.15
C ALA A 104 5.52 28.49 -7.03
N ASN A 105 4.34 28.52 -7.64
CA ASN A 105 3.45 29.68 -7.68
C ASN A 105 2.09 29.36 -7.09
N LYS A 106 1.51 30.29 -6.33
CA LYS A 106 0.19 30.14 -5.70
C LYS A 106 -0.92 29.77 -6.68
N ASN A 107 -0.89 30.32 -7.89
CA ASN A 107 -1.87 30.09 -8.95
C ASN A 107 -1.36 29.08 -10.01
N GLY A 108 -0.20 28.47 -9.79
CA GLY A 108 0.38 27.47 -10.69
C GLY A 108 -0.32 26.12 -10.56
N THR A 109 -0.26 25.34 -11.63
CA THR A 109 -0.72 23.95 -11.63
C THR A 109 0.19 23.10 -10.75
N LEU A 110 -0.38 22.32 -9.85
CA LEU A 110 0.35 21.33 -9.08
C LEU A 110 0.87 20.23 -10.02
N GLN A 111 2.15 19.97 -9.99
CA GLN A 111 2.81 18.95 -10.83
C GLN A 111 3.43 17.87 -9.94
N ASN A 112 3.50 16.66 -10.45
CA ASN A 112 4.11 15.55 -9.74
C ASN A 112 5.61 15.81 -9.52
N VAL A 113 6.05 15.76 -8.27
CA VAL A 113 7.45 15.96 -7.88
C VAL A 113 8.39 15.02 -8.64
N ALA A 114 7.99 13.77 -8.88
CA ALA A 114 8.80 12.81 -9.63
C ALA A 114 9.03 13.23 -11.09
N SER A 115 8.05 13.89 -11.72
CA SER A 115 8.20 14.41 -13.08
C SER A 115 9.08 15.66 -13.16
N ILE A 116 9.04 16.50 -12.12
CA ILE A 116 9.89 17.70 -12.02
C ILE A 116 11.33 17.30 -11.72
N ALA A 117 11.54 16.33 -10.84
CA ALA A 117 12.86 15.82 -10.46
C ALA A 117 13.62 15.17 -11.62
N SER A 118 12.93 14.57 -12.57
CA SER A 118 13.53 14.02 -13.80
C SER A 118 14.02 15.12 -14.78
N GLY A 119 13.54 16.35 -14.65
CA GLY A 119 14.00 17.53 -15.40
C GLY A 119 15.20 18.26 -14.82
N GLY A 120 15.80 17.74 -13.77
CA GLY A 120 17.22 17.91 -13.40
C GLY A 120 17.72 19.24 -12.90
N GLU A 121 17.05 20.02 -12.06
CA GLU A 121 17.74 21.08 -11.30
C GLU A 121 17.12 21.48 -9.96
N ILE A 122 15.82 21.29 -9.79
CA ILE A 122 15.11 21.75 -8.57
C ILE A 122 15.18 20.73 -7.44
N ALA A 123 15.23 19.45 -7.74
CA ALA A 123 15.25 18.39 -6.73
C ALA A 123 16.57 18.30 -5.96
N ALA A 124 17.71 18.58 -6.59
CA ALA A 124 19.03 18.55 -5.95
C ALA A 124 19.17 19.65 -4.87
N SER A 125 18.61 20.84 -5.10
CA SER A 125 18.64 21.97 -4.17
C SER A 125 17.80 21.75 -2.91
N CYS A 126 16.60 21.20 -3.05
CA CYS A 126 15.69 21.00 -1.92
C CYS A 126 16.10 19.83 -1.02
N PHE A 127 16.65 18.75 -1.59
CA PHE A 127 17.11 17.58 -0.81
C PHE A 127 18.47 17.80 -0.15
N HIS A 128 19.36 18.60 -0.73
CA HIS A 128 20.67 18.93 -0.12
C HIS A 128 20.54 19.78 1.15
N SER A 129 19.57 20.70 1.17
CA SER A 129 19.31 21.57 2.33
C SER A 129 18.69 20.83 3.51
N SER A 130 17.91 19.77 3.29
CA SER A 130 17.32 18.98 4.38
C SER A 130 18.32 18.07 5.11
N HIS A 131 19.41 17.70 4.45
CA HIS A 131 20.50 16.91 5.06
C HIS A 131 21.39 17.78 5.97
N ASP A 132 21.55 19.05 5.67
CA ASP A 132 22.38 19.99 6.45
C ASP A 132 21.68 20.47 7.74
N CYS A 133 20.34 20.53 7.76
CA CYS A 133 19.57 20.81 8.97
C CYS A 133 19.65 19.68 10.01
N ARG A 134 19.80 18.42 9.58
CA ARG A 134 19.89 17.28 10.51
C ARG A 134 21.26 17.18 11.19
N SER A 135 22.33 17.65 10.53
CA SER A 135 23.68 17.65 11.10
C SER A 135 23.92 18.77 12.10
N ARG A 136 23.17 19.88 12.05
CA ARG A 136 23.26 20.97 13.03
C ARG A 136 22.54 20.68 14.33
N GLN A 137 21.49 19.87 14.32
CA GLN A 137 20.71 19.55 15.52
C GLN A 137 21.38 18.50 16.44
N THR A 138 22.36 17.74 15.92
CA THR A 138 23.15 16.78 16.71
C THR A 138 24.42 17.37 17.29
N ALA A 139 24.87 18.55 16.86
CA ALA A 139 26.09 19.21 17.37
C ALA A 139 25.84 20.02 18.67
N ASP A 140 24.61 20.46 18.94
CA ASP A 140 24.31 21.27 20.14
C ASP A 140 23.96 20.44 21.39
N HIS A 141 23.97 19.12 21.34
CA HIS A 141 23.68 18.27 22.49
C HIS A 141 24.93 17.69 23.20
N HIS A 142 26.14 18.11 22.81
CA HIS A 142 27.40 17.61 23.42
C HIS A 142 28.21 18.67 24.17
N LEU A 143 27.63 19.84 24.47
CA LEU A 143 28.29 20.85 25.34
C LEU A 143 27.29 21.38 26.37
N ARG A 144 26.97 20.50 27.34
CA ARG A 144 26.60 20.89 28.73
C ARG A 144 26.78 19.72 29.65
#